data_b0e6d0c484bf9afca12213dc8ad59306
#
_entry.id   b0e6d0c484bf9afca12213dc8ad59306
#
_cell.length_a   1.000
_cell.length_b   1.000
_cell.length_c   1.000
_cell.angle_alpha   90.00
_cell.angle_beta   90.00
_cell.angle_gamma   90.00
#
_symmetry.space_group_name_H-M   'P 1'
#
loop_
_entity.id
_entity.type
_entity.pdbx_description
1 polymer ?
#
loop_
_entity_poly.entity_id
_entity_poly.type
_entity_poly.pdbx_seq_one_letter_code
_entity_poly.pdbx_strand_id
1 'polypeptide(L)'
;MTESDEPFWKFSLAFYGRPEVPAACLALQDAHGHDVNLLLYACWIGLSGRGRLAPADLARAAATSEPWHRGVIEPLRAARRALKEAGAAAQRLYVAAKAVELDGERMAQQRLAALAPPAGTRAADVCIADGAANLALCLRNATERQLAAPIFAALDAAAVEDGSVVVM
;
A
#
# COMPACT_ATOMS: atom_id res chain seq x y z
N MET A 1 0.54 20.33 8.22
CA MET A 1 1.03 18.98 8.52
C MET A 1 2.38 18.85 7.83
N THR A 2 3.46 18.71 8.59
CA THR A 2 4.79 18.54 8.03
C THR A 2 4.94 17.10 7.56
N GLU A 3 5.81 16.86 6.57
CA GLU A 3 6.17 15.55 6.00
C GLU A 3 6.55 14.50 7.08
N SER A 4 6.86 14.99 8.30
CA SER A 4 7.22 14.20 9.47
C SER A 4 6.05 13.42 10.11
N ASP A 5 4.80 13.73 9.76
CA ASP A 5 3.61 13.28 10.52
C ASP A 5 2.70 12.29 9.74
N GLU A 6 3.23 11.59 8.74
CA GLU A 6 2.47 10.66 7.90
C GLU A 6 2.93 9.20 8.10
N PRO A 7 2.51 8.53 9.20
CA PRO A 7 3.02 7.21 9.55
C PRO A 7 2.69 6.15 8.49
N PHE A 8 1.55 6.23 7.82
CA PHE A 8 1.21 5.29 6.76
C PHE A 8 2.10 5.50 5.51
N TRP A 9 2.38 6.75 5.12
CA TRP A 9 3.28 7.04 4.00
C TRP A 9 4.69 6.52 4.26
N LYS A 10 5.25 6.78 5.46
CA LYS A 10 6.56 6.25 5.85
C LYS A 10 6.61 4.72 5.83
N PHE A 11 5.59 4.09 6.41
CA PHE A 11 5.45 2.64 6.35
C PHE A 11 5.45 2.14 4.90
N SER A 12 4.64 2.76 4.03
CA SER A 12 4.52 2.35 2.63
C SER A 12 5.84 2.44 1.88
N LEU A 13 6.61 3.51 2.06
CA LEU A 13 7.91 3.66 1.42
C LEU A 13 8.89 2.57 1.90
N ALA A 14 8.95 2.30 3.20
CA ALA A 14 9.84 1.29 3.77
C ALA A 14 9.40 -0.13 3.36
N PHE A 15 8.11 -0.42 3.43
CA PHE A 15 7.58 -1.74 3.13
C PHE A 15 7.63 -2.08 1.63
N TYR A 16 7.27 -1.12 0.77
CA TYR A 16 7.37 -1.25 -0.68
C TYR A 16 8.81 -1.34 -1.18
N GLY A 17 9.79 -0.82 -0.42
CA GLY A 17 11.21 -0.95 -0.68
C GLY A 17 11.79 -2.35 -0.39
N ARG A 18 11.03 -3.26 0.22
CA ARG A 18 11.47 -4.63 0.50
C ARG A 18 11.56 -5.47 -0.79
N PRO A 19 12.51 -6.42 -0.86
CA PRO A 19 12.67 -7.28 -2.04
C PRO A 19 11.34 -7.93 -2.43
N GLU A 20 11.07 -7.98 -3.75
CA GLU A 20 9.91 -8.64 -4.37
C GLU A 20 8.51 -8.05 -4.04
N VAL A 21 8.36 -7.23 -3.00
CA VAL A 21 7.08 -6.57 -2.68
C VAL A 21 6.57 -5.70 -3.84
N PRO A 22 7.40 -4.85 -4.49
CA PRO A 22 6.95 -4.07 -5.65
C PRO A 22 6.44 -4.94 -6.78
N ALA A 23 7.15 -6.02 -7.11
CA ALA A 23 6.77 -6.92 -8.20
C ALA A 23 5.44 -7.63 -7.89
N ALA A 24 5.24 -8.10 -6.66
CA ALA A 24 4.00 -8.73 -6.22
C ALA A 24 2.81 -7.74 -6.26
N CYS A 25 3.00 -6.51 -5.77
CA CYS A 25 1.98 -5.46 -5.83
C CYS A 25 1.60 -5.12 -7.27
N LEU A 26 2.58 -4.97 -8.17
CA LEU A 26 2.33 -4.70 -9.58
C LEU A 26 1.62 -5.86 -10.27
N ALA A 27 1.97 -7.11 -9.97
CA ALA A 27 1.28 -8.28 -10.52
C ALA A 27 -0.20 -8.32 -10.10
N LEU A 28 -0.50 -8.05 -8.83
CA LEU A 28 -1.88 -7.96 -8.32
C LEU A 28 -2.64 -6.81 -8.97
N GLN A 29 -2.00 -5.67 -9.15
CA GLN A 29 -2.60 -4.49 -9.80
C GLN A 29 -2.89 -4.75 -11.29
N ASP A 30 -1.88 -5.22 -12.05
CA ASP A 30 -1.96 -5.31 -13.50
C ASP A 30 -2.83 -6.50 -13.96
N ALA A 31 -2.78 -7.64 -13.25
CA ALA A 31 -3.55 -8.83 -13.60
C ALA A 31 -4.96 -8.88 -12.96
N HIS A 32 -5.15 -8.25 -11.81
CA HIS A 32 -6.37 -8.40 -11.01
C HIS A 32 -7.02 -7.07 -10.61
N GLY A 33 -6.45 -5.92 -10.99
CA GLY A 33 -7.01 -4.59 -10.74
C GLY A 33 -7.02 -4.18 -9.27
N HIS A 34 -6.09 -4.71 -8.45
CA HIS A 34 -5.98 -4.28 -7.06
C HIS A 34 -5.44 -2.86 -6.95
N ASP A 35 -6.00 -2.11 -6.01
CA ASP A 35 -5.41 -0.86 -5.55
C ASP A 35 -4.27 -1.17 -4.56
N VAL A 36 -3.03 -0.88 -4.98
CA VAL A 36 -1.83 -1.12 -4.16
C VAL A 36 -1.88 -0.34 -2.85
N ASN A 37 -2.44 0.87 -2.83
CA ASN A 37 -2.60 1.64 -1.59
C ASN A 37 -3.51 0.94 -0.59
N LEU A 38 -4.56 0.25 -1.07
CA LEU A 38 -5.45 -0.52 -0.21
C LEU A 38 -4.76 -1.77 0.36
N LEU A 39 -3.93 -2.47 -0.46
CA LEU A 39 -3.12 -3.60 0.02
C LEU A 39 -2.13 -3.16 1.11
N LEU A 40 -1.41 -2.07 0.87
CA LEU A 40 -0.47 -1.50 1.84
C LEU A 40 -1.17 -1.00 3.10
N TYR A 41 -2.36 -0.40 2.97
CA TYR A 41 -3.20 0.01 4.10
C TYR A 41 -3.57 -1.18 4.99
N ALA A 42 -4.01 -2.29 4.40
CA ALA A 42 -4.36 -3.50 5.13
C ALA A 42 -3.17 -4.05 5.94
N CYS A 43 -1.97 -4.09 5.33
CA CYS A 43 -0.74 -4.48 6.01
C CYS A 43 -0.39 -3.50 7.16
N TRP A 44 -0.46 -2.19 6.89
CA TRP A 44 -0.15 -1.16 7.87
C TRP A 44 -1.06 -1.19 9.10
N ILE A 45 -2.37 -1.36 8.90
CA ILE A 45 -3.32 -1.45 10.02
C ILE A 45 -2.93 -2.56 10.99
N GLY A 46 -2.56 -3.75 10.49
CA GLY A 46 -2.11 -4.85 11.34
C GLY A 46 -0.78 -4.55 12.02
N LEU A 47 0.26 -4.25 11.22
CA LEU A 47 1.62 -4.07 11.72
C LEU A 47 1.77 -2.88 12.69
N SER A 48 0.95 -1.84 12.55
CA SER A 48 0.97 -0.67 13.43
C SER A 48 0.18 -0.84 14.73
N GLY A 49 -0.24 -2.07 15.09
CA GLY A 49 -0.97 -2.35 16.30
C GLY A 49 -2.43 -1.86 16.30
N ARG A 50 -2.99 -1.52 15.14
CA ARG A 50 -4.38 -1.07 14.99
C ARG A 50 -5.37 -2.24 14.92
N GLY A 51 -4.86 -3.46 14.69
CA GLY A 51 -5.62 -4.69 14.77
C GLY A 51 -6.16 -5.21 13.45
N ARG A 52 -7.13 -6.09 13.56
CA ARG A 52 -7.79 -6.70 12.40
C ARG A 52 -8.88 -5.80 11.84
N LEU A 53 -8.92 -5.70 10.51
CA LEU A 53 -10.03 -5.07 9.79
C LEU A 53 -11.22 -6.04 9.76
N ALA A 54 -12.41 -5.52 10.05
CA ALA A 54 -13.63 -6.22 9.67
C ALA A 54 -13.87 -6.07 8.16
N PRO A 55 -14.61 -6.98 7.51
CA PRO A 55 -14.98 -6.83 6.09
C PRO A 55 -15.63 -5.48 5.77
N ALA A 56 -16.44 -4.95 6.68
CA ALA A 56 -17.06 -3.64 6.53
C ALA A 56 -16.07 -2.48 6.55
N ASP A 57 -14.99 -2.58 7.34
CA ASP A 57 -13.94 -1.55 7.39
C ASP A 57 -13.13 -1.54 6.10
N LEU A 58 -12.79 -2.72 5.57
CA LEU A 58 -12.13 -2.84 4.28
C LEU A 58 -13.02 -2.31 3.14
N ALA A 59 -14.32 -2.62 3.16
CA ALA A 59 -15.26 -2.12 2.16
C ALA A 59 -15.36 -0.57 2.22
N ARG A 60 -15.36 0.02 3.41
CA ARG A 60 -15.36 1.47 3.60
C ARG A 60 -14.05 2.09 3.06
N ALA A 61 -12.90 1.48 3.34
CA ALA A 61 -11.62 1.92 2.83
C ALA A 61 -11.57 1.85 1.29
N ALA A 62 -12.03 0.76 0.69
CA ALA A 62 -12.14 0.60 -0.76
C ALA A 62 -13.06 1.66 -1.39
N ALA A 63 -14.24 1.89 -0.83
CA ALA A 63 -15.17 2.92 -1.32
C ALA A 63 -14.60 4.34 -1.21
N THR A 64 -13.74 4.60 -0.23
CA THR A 64 -13.04 5.89 -0.07
C THR A 64 -11.92 6.06 -1.08
N SER A 65 -11.18 4.98 -1.38
CA SER A 65 -10.05 4.99 -2.31
C SER A 65 -10.48 5.03 -3.78
N GLU A 66 -11.51 4.26 -4.14
CA GLU A 66 -11.89 3.99 -5.53
C GLU A 66 -12.11 5.23 -6.40
N PRO A 67 -12.86 6.28 -5.99
CA PRO A 67 -13.06 7.46 -6.84
C PRO A 67 -11.77 8.19 -7.16
N TRP A 68 -10.84 8.25 -6.21
CA TRP A 68 -9.53 8.88 -6.41
C TRP A 68 -8.59 7.99 -7.23
N HIS A 69 -8.59 6.71 -6.96
CA HIS A 69 -7.80 5.73 -7.71
C HIS A 69 -8.15 5.78 -9.19
N ARG A 70 -9.44 5.65 -9.53
CA ARG A 70 -9.91 5.66 -10.94
C ARG A 70 -9.85 7.04 -11.58
N GLY A 71 -10.19 8.09 -10.83
CA GLY A 71 -10.31 9.44 -11.39
C GLY A 71 -8.99 10.20 -11.50
N VAL A 72 -7.98 9.81 -10.73
CA VAL A 72 -6.70 10.53 -10.65
C VAL A 72 -5.51 9.61 -10.89
N ILE A 73 -5.36 8.54 -10.08
CA ILE A 73 -4.13 7.74 -10.12
C ILE A 73 -4.01 6.96 -11.43
N GLU A 74 -5.05 6.23 -11.85
CA GLU A 74 -5.01 5.47 -13.11
C GLU A 74 -4.74 6.35 -14.34
N PRO A 75 -5.39 7.53 -14.53
CA PRO A 75 -5.06 8.44 -15.62
C PRO A 75 -3.63 8.96 -15.58
N LEU A 76 -3.10 9.33 -14.40
CA LEU A 76 -1.72 9.77 -14.25
C LEU A 76 -0.73 8.66 -14.60
N ARG A 77 -1.01 7.43 -14.16
CA ARG A 77 -0.22 6.24 -14.49
C ARG A 77 -0.23 5.94 -15.99
N ALA A 78 -1.39 6.04 -16.63
CA ALA A 78 -1.51 5.85 -18.08
C ALA A 78 -0.71 6.91 -18.83
N ALA A 79 -0.81 8.18 -18.43
CA ALA A 79 -0.03 9.28 -19.04
C ALA A 79 1.48 9.05 -18.86
N ARG A 80 1.94 8.67 -17.66
CA ARG A 80 3.35 8.37 -17.40
C ARG A 80 3.87 7.21 -18.24
N ARG A 81 3.08 6.14 -18.42
CA ARG A 81 3.46 4.99 -19.27
C ARG A 81 3.63 5.44 -20.74
N ALA A 82 2.68 6.20 -21.28
CA ALA A 82 2.75 6.73 -22.65
C ALA A 82 3.97 7.65 -22.85
N LEU A 83 4.27 8.51 -21.87
CA LEU A 83 5.45 9.37 -21.91
C LEU A 83 6.76 8.59 -21.86
N LYS A 84 6.80 7.47 -21.13
CA LYS A 84 7.96 6.56 -21.10
C LYS A 84 8.21 5.94 -22.48
N GLU A 85 7.15 5.50 -23.16
CA GLU A 85 7.22 4.91 -24.50
C GLU A 85 7.64 5.94 -25.57
N ALA A 86 7.27 7.21 -25.39
CA ALA A 86 7.71 8.30 -26.27
C ALA A 86 9.22 8.60 -26.18
N GLY A 87 9.93 8.03 -25.22
CA GLY A 87 11.40 8.05 -25.13
C GLY A 87 11.99 9.40 -24.75
N ALA A 88 13.23 9.65 -25.21
CA ALA A 88 14.04 10.80 -24.80
C ALA A 88 13.37 12.16 -25.05
N ALA A 89 12.60 12.29 -26.12
CA ALA A 89 11.89 13.54 -26.44
C ALA A 89 10.86 13.94 -25.35
N ALA A 90 10.29 12.97 -24.64
CA ALA A 90 9.30 13.20 -23.59
C ALA A 90 9.88 13.12 -22.17
N GLN A 91 11.19 12.96 -22.00
CA GLN A 91 11.82 12.69 -20.69
C GLN A 91 11.44 13.71 -19.62
N ARG A 92 11.38 15.00 -19.94
CA ARG A 92 11.00 16.04 -18.98
C ARG A 92 9.54 15.88 -18.50
N LEU A 93 8.63 15.56 -19.43
CA LEU A 93 7.23 15.32 -19.12
C LEU A 93 7.05 14.02 -18.32
N TYR A 94 7.80 12.97 -18.66
CA TYR A 94 7.82 11.72 -17.90
C TYR A 94 8.20 11.93 -16.43
N VAL A 95 9.26 12.70 -16.16
CA VAL A 95 9.69 13.02 -14.80
C VAL A 95 8.61 13.80 -14.05
N ALA A 96 8.00 14.80 -14.70
CA ALA A 96 6.92 15.57 -14.09
C ALA A 96 5.68 14.70 -13.80
N ALA A 97 5.26 13.86 -14.74
CA ALA A 97 4.13 12.94 -14.56
C ALA A 97 4.37 11.95 -13.42
N LYS A 98 5.60 11.43 -13.31
CA LYS A 98 5.98 10.54 -12.20
C LYS A 98 5.88 11.23 -10.83
N ALA A 99 6.29 12.48 -10.73
CA ALA A 99 6.19 13.25 -9.49
C ALA A 99 4.73 13.49 -9.11
N VAL A 100 3.89 13.91 -10.06
CA VAL A 100 2.45 14.13 -9.82
C VAL A 100 1.72 12.83 -9.48
N GLU A 101 2.07 11.70 -10.11
CA GLU A 101 1.53 10.37 -9.74
C GLU A 101 1.88 10.03 -8.29
N LEU A 102 3.13 10.24 -7.86
CA LEU A 102 3.56 9.98 -6.50
C LEU A 102 2.83 10.86 -5.47
N ASP A 103 2.60 12.13 -5.78
CA ASP A 103 1.80 13.03 -4.95
C ASP A 103 0.33 12.56 -4.87
N GLY A 104 -0.21 12.05 -5.98
CA GLY A 104 -1.53 11.44 -6.03
C GLY A 104 -1.66 10.21 -5.14
N GLU A 105 -0.64 9.33 -5.15
CA GLU A 105 -0.56 8.16 -4.26
C GLU A 105 -0.49 8.58 -2.78
N ARG A 106 0.30 9.59 -2.45
CA ARG A 106 0.41 10.13 -1.09
C ARG A 106 -0.94 10.67 -0.60
N MET A 107 -1.68 11.39 -1.45
CA MET A 107 -3.03 11.86 -1.12
C MET A 107 -4.02 10.71 -0.92
N ALA A 108 -3.94 9.63 -1.71
CA ALA A 108 -4.75 8.44 -1.50
C ALA A 108 -4.49 7.83 -0.12
N GLN A 109 -3.22 7.72 0.25
CA GLN A 109 -2.82 7.18 1.56
C GLN A 109 -3.24 8.07 2.73
N GLN A 110 -3.20 9.39 2.60
CA GLN A 110 -3.74 10.32 3.61
C GLN A 110 -5.24 10.09 3.85
N ARG A 111 -6.01 9.90 2.78
CA ARG A 111 -7.45 9.60 2.88
C ARG A 111 -7.72 8.27 3.56
N LEU A 112 -6.95 7.24 3.25
CA LEU A 112 -7.04 5.93 3.91
C LEU A 112 -6.62 6.03 5.39
N ALA A 113 -5.52 6.72 5.69
CA ALA A 113 -5.03 6.91 7.05
C ALA A 113 -6.06 7.60 7.97
N ALA A 114 -6.87 8.50 7.42
CA ALA A 114 -7.94 9.17 8.16
C ALA A 114 -9.07 8.20 8.63
N LEU A 115 -9.17 7.02 8.03
CA LEU A 115 -10.12 5.98 8.42
C LEU A 115 -9.55 5.01 9.47
N ALA A 116 -8.24 5.09 9.75
CA ALA A 116 -7.56 4.13 10.59
C ALA A 116 -8.02 4.24 12.05
N PRO A 117 -8.27 3.10 12.72
CA PRO A 117 -8.52 3.11 14.16
C PRO A 117 -7.26 3.56 14.92
N PRO A 118 -7.40 3.98 16.19
CA PRO A 118 -6.25 4.29 17.04
C PRO A 118 -5.29 3.11 17.13
N ALA A 119 -3.98 3.39 17.16
CA ALA A 119 -2.99 2.37 17.45
C ALA A 119 -3.08 1.96 18.92
N GLY A 120 -2.94 0.65 19.17
CA GLY A 120 -2.86 0.09 20.52
C GLY A 120 -1.50 -0.56 20.74
N THR A 121 -1.19 -0.86 22.00
CA THR A 121 -0.02 -1.66 22.34
C THR A 121 -0.35 -3.13 22.16
N ARG A 122 0.32 -3.81 21.20
CA ARG A 122 0.15 -5.23 20.89
C ARG A 122 1.52 -5.89 20.76
N ALA A 123 1.60 -7.19 21.03
CA ALA A 123 2.80 -7.96 20.79
C ALA A 123 3.10 -8.05 19.28
N ALA A 124 4.38 -8.12 18.90
CA ALA A 124 4.80 -8.08 17.50
C ALA A 124 4.22 -9.23 16.66
N ASP A 125 4.18 -10.44 17.21
CA ASP A 125 3.58 -11.61 16.58
C ASP A 125 2.08 -11.43 16.31
N VAL A 126 1.36 -10.76 17.21
CA VAL A 126 -0.06 -10.41 17.04
C VAL A 126 -0.22 -9.39 15.91
N CYS A 127 0.65 -8.37 15.84
CA CYS A 127 0.63 -7.37 14.78
C CYS A 127 0.85 -7.99 13.40
N ILE A 128 1.79 -8.93 13.28
CA ILE A 128 2.07 -9.65 12.05
C ILE A 128 0.89 -10.51 11.63
N ALA A 129 0.34 -11.30 12.57
CA ALA A 129 -0.83 -12.11 12.29
C ALA A 129 -2.04 -11.26 11.86
N ASP A 130 -2.20 -10.08 12.44
CA ASP A 130 -3.24 -9.12 12.07
C ASP A 130 -2.97 -8.55 10.67
N GLY A 131 -1.72 -8.18 10.35
CA GLY A 131 -1.32 -7.72 9.02
C GLY A 131 -1.58 -8.77 7.94
N ALA A 132 -1.20 -10.01 8.19
CA ALA A 132 -1.45 -11.13 7.27
C ALA A 132 -2.96 -11.40 7.10
N ALA A 133 -3.74 -11.37 8.18
CA ALA A 133 -5.18 -11.54 8.10
C ALA A 133 -5.86 -10.41 7.30
N ASN A 134 -5.43 -9.15 7.50
CA ASN A 134 -5.93 -8.00 6.79
C ASN A 134 -5.59 -8.06 5.28
N LEU A 135 -4.36 -8.44 4.94
CA LEU A 135 -3.97 -8.67 3.54
C LEU A 135 -4.81 -9.77 2.90
N ALA A 136 -5.00 -10.90 3.60
CA ALA A 136 -5.81 -12.01 3.11
C ALA A 136 -7.27 -11.62 2.81
N LEU A 137 -7.82 -10.65 3.56
CA LEU A 137 -9.15 -10.10 3.32
C LEU A 137 -9.25 -9.35 1.97
N CYS A 138 -8.16 -8.77 1.49
CA CYS A 138 -8.12 -8.09 0.20
C CYS A 138 -8.11 -9.06 -0.98
N LEU A 139 -7.71 -10.33 -0.78
CA LEU A 139 -7.46 -11.29 -1.84
C LEU A 139 -8.67 -12.20 -2.06
N ARG A 140 -9.11 -12.31 -3.32
CA ARG A 140 -10.37 -12.96 -3.70
C ARG A 140 -10.25 -14.47 -3.95
N ASN A 141 -9.05 -14.95 -4.30
CA ASN A 141 -8.83 -16.34 -4.72
C ASN A 141 -7.40 -16.85 -4.44
N ALA A 142 -7.17 -18.13 -4.72
CA ALA A 142 -5.87 -18.77 -4.47
C ALA A 142 -4.74 -18.21 -5.34
N THR A 143 -5.03 -17.82 -6.59
CA THR A 143 -4.04 -17.23 -7.51
C THR A 143 -3.53 -15.89 -6.97
N GLU A 144 -4.43 -15.03 -6.50
CA GLU A 144 -4.05 -13.75 -5.89
C GLU A 144 -3.23 -13.95 -4.62
N ARG A 145 -3.58 -14.95 -3.80
CA ARG A 145 -2.78 -15.31 -2.60
C ARG A 145 -1.39 -15.78 -2.96
N GLN A 146 -1.24 -16.53 -4.04
CA GLN A 146 0.05 -16.97 -4.53
C GLN A 146 0.89 -15.79 -5.04
N LEU A 147 0.30 -14.85 -5.78
CA LEU A 147 0.96 -13.62 -6.21
C LEU A 147 1.36 -12.73 -5.01
N ALA A 148 0.57 -12.73 -3.94
CA ALA A 148 0.85 -12.00 -2.72
C ALA A 148 1.87 -12.67 -1.79
N ALA A 149 2.39 -13.87 -2.10
CA ALA A 149 3.32 -14.59 -1.24
C ALA A 149 4.54 -13.75 -0.80
N PRO A 150 5.18 -12.93 -1.67
CA PRO A 150 6.26 -12.05 -1.24
C PRO A 150 5.82 -10.98 -0.22
N ILE A 151 4.57 -10.52 -0.29
CA ILE A 151 4.04 -9.54 0.66
C ILE A 151 3.84 -10.20 2.02
N PHE A 152 3.31 -11.44 2.07
CA PHE A 152 3.23 -12.22 3.31
C PHE A 152 4.62 -12.46 3.92
N ALA A 153 5.60 -12.86 3.10
CA ALA A 153 6.97 -13.05 3.57
C ALA A 153 7.60 -11.76 4.12
N ALA A 154 7.29 -10.61 3.52
CA ALA A 154 7.74 -9.32 4.01
C ALA A 154 7.07 -8.93 5.36
N LEU A 155 5.82 -9.32 5.58
CA LEU A 155 5.16 -9.17 6.88
C LEU A 155 5.85 -10.00 7.96
N ASP A 156 6.16 -11.27 7.66
CA ASP A 156 6.85 -12.16 8.61
C ASP A 156 8.27 -11.65 8.92
N ALA A 157 9.00 -11.14 7.92
CA ALA A 157 10.33 -10.57 8.10
C ALA A 157 10.33 -9.27 8.93
N ALA A 158 9.23 -8.53 8.95
CA ALA A 158 9.10 -7.33 9.78
C ALA A 158 9.22 -7.63 11.29
N ALA A 159 9.01 -8.88 11.70
CA ALA A 159 9.18 -9.33 13.06
C ALA A 159 10.65 -9.49 13.48
N VAL A 160 11.50 -9.85 12.52
CA VAL A 160 12.89 -10.25 12.81
C VAL A 160 13.80 -9.03 12.93
N GLU A 161 13.47 -7.94 12.24
CA GLU A 161 14.27 -6.71 12.23
C GLU A 161 14.00 -5.83 13.45
N ASP A 162 12.97 -6.17 14.23
CA ASP A 162 12.48 -5.29 15.27
C ASP A 162 12.23 -6.01 16.61
N GLY A 163 13.30 -6.24 17.36
CA GLY A 163 13.18 -6.23 18.83
C GLY A 163 12.70 -4.85 19.32
N SER A 164 12.38 -3.96 18.43
CA SER A 164 11.71 -2.67 18.55
C SER A 164 10.93 -2.40 17.28
N VAL A 165 9.61 -2.55 17.30
CA VAL A 165 8.75 -1.90 16.29
C VAL A 165 8.99 -0.40 16.43
N VAL A 166 9.91 0.13 15.64
CA VAL A 166 10.13 1.57 15.53
C VAL A 166 8.91 2.16 14.85
N VAL A 167 7.90 2.45 15.64
CA VAL A 167 6.96 3.51 15.35
C VAL A 167 7.75 4.81 15.61
N MET A 168 8.58 5.20 14.65
CA MET A 168 9.07 6.57 14.60
C MET A 168 8.10 7.44 13.84
#